data_bf1f91e4f11f25a3f0a48b5712252cea
#
_entry.id   bf1f91e4f11f25a3f0a48b5712252cea
#
_cell.length_a   1.000
_cell.length_b   1.000
_cell.length_c   1.000
_cell.angle_alpha   90.00
_cell.angle_beta   90.00
_cell.angle_gamma   90.00
#
_symmetry.space_group_name_H-M   'P 1'
#
loop_
_entity.id
_entity.type
_entity.pdbx_description
1 polymer ?
#
loop_
_entity_poly.entity_id
_entity_poly.type
_entity_poly.pdbx_seq_one_letter_code
_entity_poly.pdbx_strand_id
1 'polypeptide(L)'
;MTGLAIVLYLNQTPMQPRERDYAYAGSFYAFAIWIGMGVAGIAQWLQGKLGEKPASVIATVVCLFVPIQMVSQTWDDHDRSNRYVARDFGQNYLSTVQEEGNPIIFTNGDNDTFPLWYNQETEGFRTDVRVCNLSYLQTDWYIDQMKRQAYDSPAVPIEWSRLEYVQGHNEGVAVRPEVMESINNFYKQNPEEAAKEFGDNPYELKNILKYWVRSPKEGLQLIPTDSIVIKLDKEAVKRSGMMIPDSLHGEIPDYMSISLKGKRMLYKSELMMLEMLANTNWERPLYMAITVGSDNHLNLGNNFMQEGLAYRITPFNTTRLNARIDSEKMYDNLMNKFKFGGIDNPDIYIDETVMRMCQTHRRMFIQLATQLIKEGKKDKALKVLDYCSEVIPSTTVPHDYIMSSSKEMADDYLALGEKEKGEAILNDLANKSVEYITWYLSLDDQRLQGSYEDCLRYFYILDEINKSLARANAAGGVQGEGEQQKKSDMASHYAKKFEDLYEVFNKRVGGGAGRK
;
A
#
# COMPACT_ATOMS: atom_id res chain seq x y z
N MET A 1 20.86 -24.65 20.43
CA MET A 1 20.61 -23.28 20.93
C MET A 1 20.23 -22.29 19.84
N THR A 2 20.54 -22.54 18.59
CA THR A 2 20.24 -21.58 17.51
C THR A 2 18.74 -21.30 17.31
N GLY A 3 17.84 -22.30 17.40
CA GLY A 3 16.41 -22.12 17.20
C GLY A 3 15.71 -21.28 18.26
N LEU A 4 15.64 -21.76 19.49
CA LEU A 4 14.97 -21.07 20.60
C LEU A 4 15.63 -19.73 20.97
N ALA A 5 16.97 -19.65 20.88
CA ALA A 5 17.69 -18.42 21.16
C ALA A 5 17.33 -17.32 20.13
N ILE A 6 17.16 -17.68 18.86
CA ILE A 6 16.74 -16.72 17.82
C ILE A 6 15.30 -16.25 18.07
N VAL A 7 14.37 -17.14 18.43
CA VAL A 7 12.98 -16.77 18.76
C VAL A 7 12.97 -15.75 19.91
N LEU A 8 13.72 -16.00 21.00
CA LEU A 8 13.81 -15.11 22.14
C LEU A 8 14.49 -13.78 21.79
N TYR A 9 15.56 -13.82 20.98
CA TYR A 9 16.29 -12.62 20.56
C TYR A 9 15.47 -11.70 19.66
N LEU A 10 14.78 -12.26 18.67
CA LEU A 10 13.97 -11.49 17.72
C LEU A 10 12.72 -10.91 18.38
N ASN A 11 12.17 -11.62 19.38
CA ASN A 11 10.96 -11.21 20.10
C ASN A 11 9.91 -10.57 19.17
N GLN A 12 9.61 -11.25 18.07
CA GLN A 12 8.73 -10.72 17.04
C GLN A 12 7.34 -10.45 17.59
N THR A 13 6.81 -9.29 17.27
CA THR A 13 5.42 -8.95 17.62
C THR A 13 4.45 -9.77 16.77
N PRO A 14 3.28 -10.19 17.29
CA PRO A 14 2.32 -11.02 16.56
C PRO A 14 1.78 -10.37 15.28
N MET A 15 1.79 -9.04 15.21
CA MET A 15 1.23 -8.27 14.09
C MET A 15 2.29 -7.92 13.05
N GLN A 16 3.02 -8.93 12.55
CA GLN A 16 3.96 -8.73 11.45
C GLN A 16 3.24 -8.77 10.10
N PRO A 17 3.71 -8.00 9.09
CA PRO A 17 3.16 -8.06 7.73
C PRO A 17 3.33 -9.43 7.07
N ARG A 18 4.36 -10.18 7.45
CA ARG A 18 4.67 -11.55 6.98
C ARG A 18 5.56 -12.26 7.97
N GLU A 19 5.60 -13.59 7.93
CA GLU A 19 6.61 -14.38 8.61
C GLU A 19 8.02 -14.12 8.02
N ARG A 20 9.01 -14.15 8.90
CA ARG A 20 10.41 -13.87 8.54
C ARG A 20 11.26 -15.12 8.66
N ASP A 21 10.92 -16.16 7.91
CA ASP A 21 11.58 -17.48 7.95
C ASP A 21 13.08 -17.40 7.71
N TYR A 22 13.53 -16.45 6.90
CA TYR A 22 14.95 -16.21 6.65
C TYR A 22 15.75 -15.88 7.92
N ALA A 23 15.12 -15.41 8.98
CA ALA A 23 15.79 -15.17 10.27
C ALA A 23 16.31 -16.46 10.91
N TYR A 24 15.73 -17.60 10.54
CA TYR A 24 16.11 -18.92 11.02
C TYR A 24 17.11 -19.64 10.11
N ALA A 25 17.63 -19.00 9.07
CA ALA A 25 18.55 -19.62 8.11
C ALA A 25 19.77 -20.26 8.78
N GLY A 26 20.33 -19.61 9.82
CA GLY A 26 21.43 -20.18 10.61
C GLY A 26 21.04 -21.44 11.39
N SER A 27 19.79 -21.55 11.83
CA SER A 27 19.26 -22.75 12.49
C SER A 27 19.11 -23.90 11.50
N PHE A 28 18.56 -23.61 10.32
CA PHE A 28 18.43 -24.61 9.26
C PHE A 28 19.79 -25.09 8.75
N TYR A 29 20.78 -24.20 8.64
CA TYR A 29 22.15 -24.56 8.29
C TYR A 29 22.77 -25.54 9.30
N ALA A 30 22.66 -25.24 10.61
CA ALA A 30 23.15 -26.13 11.66
C ALA A 30 22.41 -27.48 11.64
N PHE A 31 21.11 -27.49 11.38
CA PHE A 31 20.30 -28.69 11.26
C PHE A 31 20.69 -29.54 10.04
N ALA A 32 21.01 -28.90 8.91
CA ALA A 32 21.52 -29.60 7.73
C ALA A 32 22.82 -30.35 7.98
N ILE A 33 23.74 -29.79 8.81
CA ILE A 33 24.96 -30.49 9.24
C ILE A 33 24.60 -31.76 10.04
N TRP A 34 23.63 -31.67 10.93
CA TRP A 34 23.18 -32.82 11.73
C TRP A 34 22.55 -33.90 10.85
N ILE A 35 21.78 -33.52 9.83
CA ILE A 35 21.27 -34.48 8.84
C ILE A 35 22.43 -35.19 8.14
N GLY A 36 23.45 -34.47 7.68
CA GLY A 36 24.65 -35.05 7.06
C GLY A 36 25.39 -36.02 7.99
N MET A 37 25.55 -35.66 9.26
CA MET A 37 26.11 -36.55 10.29
C MET A 37 25.24 -37.80 10.49
N GLY A 38 23.91 -37.67 10.44
CA GLY A 38 22.98 -38.78 10.52
C GLY A 38 23.17 -39.77 9.37
N VAL A 39 23.31 -39.28 8.14
CA VAL A 39 23.60 -40.11 6.95
C VAL A 39 24.91 -40.87 7.11
N ALA A 40 25.98 -40.18 7.58
CA ALA A 40 27.27 -40.81 7.86
C ALA A 40 27.15 -41.88 8.96
N GLY A 41 26.40 -41.61 10.03
CA GLY A 41 26.14 -42.58 11.10
C GLY A 41 25.40 -43.85 10.62
N ILE A 42 24.38 -43.67 9.75
CA ILE A 42 23.67 -44.79 9.12
C ILE A 42 24.64 -45.64 8.26
N ALA A 43 25.46 -44.97 7.44
CA ALA A 43 26.46 -45.65 6.62
C ALA A 43 27.45 -46.46 7.48
N GLN A 44 27.99 -45.88 8.56
CA GLN A 44 28.90 -46.58 9.50
C GLN A 44 28.21 -47.75 10.19
N TRP A 45 26.97 -47.60 10.62
CA TRP A 45 26.22 -48.70 11.26
C TRP A 45 25.99 -49.87 10.29
N LEU A 46 25.69 -49.60 9.03
CA LEU A 46 25.53 -50.61 7.98
C LEU A 46 26.85 -51.25 7.58
N GLN A 47 27.96 -50.49 7.61
CA GLN A 47 29.29 -50.98 7.24
C GLN A 47 29.73 -52.19 8.08
N GLY A 48 29.41 -52.19 9.37
CA GLY A 48 29.69 -53.30 10.25
C GLY A 48 28.98 -54.61 9.88
N LYS A 49 27.94 -54.56 9.04
CA LYS A 49 27.13 -55.71 8.62
C LYS A 49 27.31 -56.08 7.15
N LEU A 50 27.55 -55.15 6.28
CA LEU A 50 27.48 -55.30 4.82
C LEU A 50 28.78 -54.97 4.09
N GLY A 51 29.79 -54.45 4.80
CA GLY A 51 31.01 -53.89 4.22
C GLY A 51 30.84 -52.48 3.70
N GLU A 52 31.94 -51.78 3.40
CA GLU A 52 32.02 -50.36 3.16
C GLU A 52 31.20 -49.88 1.94
N LYS A 53 31.44 -50.48 0.76
CA LYS A 53 30.80 -50.05 -0.49
C LYS A 53 29.28 -50.28 -0.50
N PRO A 54 28.74 -51.46 -0.15
CA PRO A 54 27.29 -51.65 -0.13
C PRO A 54 26.60 -50.81 0.95
N ALA A 55 27.25 -50.63 2.10
CA ALA A 55 26.69 -49.78 3.17
C ALA A 55 26.51 -48.32 2.72
N SER A 56 27.52 -47.76 2.06
CA SER A 56 27.45 -46.39 1.54
C SER A 56 26.38 -46.23 0.46
N VAL A 57 26.26 -47.17 -0.47
CA VAL A 57 25.22 -47.14 -1.52
C VAL A 57 23.82 -47.21 -0.92
N ILE A 58 23.59 -48.17 0.00
CA ILE A 58 22.27 -48.34 0.64
C ILE A 58 21.91 -47.11 1.48
N ALA A 59 22.84 -46.58 2.28
CA ALA A 59 22.61 -45.38 3.06
C ALA A 59 22.23 -44.18 2.15
N THR A 60 22.96 -44.00 1.05
CA THR A 60 22.68 -42.93 0.08
C THR A 60 21.29 -43.10 -0.52
N VAL A 61 20.95 -44.28 -1.03
CA VAL A 61 19.65 -44.54 -1.67
C VAL A 61 18.51 -44.32 -0.66
N VAL A 62 18.62 -44.85 0.55
CA VAL A 62 17.57 -44.69 1.58
C VAL A 62 17.42 -43.22 1.99
N CYS A 63 18.54 -42.52 2.21
CA CYS A 63 18.47 -41.11 2.64
C CYS A 63 18.00 -40.17 1.52
N LEU A 64 18.17 -40.50 0.24
CA LEU A 64 17.63 -39.75 -0.89
C LEU A 64 16.09 -39.74 -0.94
N PHE A 65 15.43 -40.72 -0.31
CA PHE A 65 13.96 -40.66 -0.22
C PHE A 65 13.44 -39.42 0.50
N VAL A 66 14.18 -38.88 1.47
CA VAL A 66 13.76 -37.68 2.21
C VAL A 66 13.66 -36.47 1.29
N PRO A 67 14.71 -36.04 0.57
CA PRO A 67 14.58 -34.88 -0.34
C PRO A 67 13.62 -35.17 -1.51
N ILE A 68 13.51 -36.40 -2.01
CA ILE A 68 12.53 -36.75 -3.05
C ILE A 68 11.10 -36.56 -2.53
N GLN A 69 10.80 -37.04 -1.33
CA GLN A 69 9.50 -36.87 -0.70
C GLN A 69 9.22 -35.38 -0.46
N MET A 70 10.18 -34.61 0.05
CA MET A 70 10.03 -33.16 0.24
C MET A 70 9.66 -32.46 -1.08
N VAL A 71 10.44 -32.71 -2.14
CA VAL A 71 10.17 -32.11 -3.47
C VAL A 71 8.77 -32.49 -3.96
N SER A 72 8.37 -33.76 -3.83
CA SER A 72 7.07 -34.23 -4.30
C SER A 72 5.87 -33.59 -3.55
N GLN A 73 6.06 -33.16 -2.31
CA GLN A 73 5.01 -32.58 -1.47
C GLN A 73 4.99 -31.05 -1.48
N THR A 74 6.13 -30.42 -1.79
CA THR A 74 6.29 -28.96 -1.68
C THR A 74 6.59 -28.30 -3.03
N TRP A 75 6.53 -29.06 -4.14
CA TRP A 75 6.83 -28.52 -5.47
C TRP A 75 5.92 -27.33 -5.81
N ASP A 76 4.63 -27.49 -5.63
CA ASP A 76 3.63 -26.48 -5.97
C ASP A 76 3.84 -25.19 -5.17
N ASP A 77 4.22 -25.31 -3.88
CA ASP A 77 4.51 -24.15 -3.03
C ASP A 77 5.78 -23.39 -3.44
N HIS A 78 6.69 -24.05 -4.17
CA HIS A 78 7.99 -23.49 -4.58
C HIS A 78 8.07 -23.18 -6.08
N ASP A 79 7.14 -23.68 -6.88
CA ASP A 79 7.08 -23.35 -8.30
C ASP A 79 6.70 -21.88 -8.50
N ARG A 80 7.61 -21.15 -9.14
CA ARG A 80 7.44 -19.73 -9.47
C ARG A 80 7.35 -19.51 -10.98
N SER A 81 7.23 -20.61 -11.76
CA SER A 81 7.04 -20.51 -13.19
C SER A 81 5.73 -19.82 -13.56
N ASN A 82 5.73 -19.11 -14.66
CA ASN A 82 4.56 -18.41 -15.20
C ASN A 82 3.92 -17.34 -14.28
N ARG A 83 4.56 -16.99 -13.18
CA ARG A 83 4.11 -15.97 -12.25
C ARG A 83 4.77 -14.62 -12.53
N TYR A 84 4.05 -13.73 -13.18
CA TYR A 84 4.55 -12.41 -13.56
C TYR A 84 3.95 -11.24 -12.75
N VAL A 85 3.17 -11.54 -11.70
CA VAL A 85 2.41 -10.54 -10.94
C VAL A 85 3.31 -9.43 -10.38
N ALA A 86 4.45 -9.75 -9.78
CA ALA A 86 5.35 -8.75 -9.20
C ALA A 86 5.99 -7.85 -10.28
N ARG A 87 6.36 -8.42 -11.44
CA ARG A 87 6.84 -7.66 -12.60
C ARG A 87 5.75 -6.71 -13.09
N ASP A 88 4.56 -7.23 -13.34
CA ASP A 88 3.45 -6.47 -13.89
C ASP A 88 2.94 -5.43 -12.89
N PHE A 89 2.99 -5.70 -11.59
CA PHE A 89 2.73 -4.71 -10.55
C PHE A 89 3.66 -3.51 -10.68
N GLY A 90 4.97 -3.73 -10.87
CA GLY A 90 5.93 -2.67 -11.14
C GLY A 90 5.65 -1.92 -12.44
N GLN A 91 5.29 -2.64 -13.53
CA GLN A 91 4.90 -2.01 -14.80
C GLN A 91 3.64 -1.17 -14.65
N ASN A 92 2.64 -1.64 -13.89
CA ASN A 92 1.40 -0.91 -13.64
C ASN A 92 1.64 0.38 -12.85
N TYR A 93 2.58 0.39 -11.90
CA TYR A 93 3.02 1.63 -11.25
C TYR A 93 3.62 2.62 -12.24
N LEU A 94 4.58 2.16 -13.04
CA LEU A 94 5.25 3.00 -14.03
C LEU A 94 4.30 3.47 -15.14
N SER A 95 3.28 2.67 -15.48
CA SER A 95 2.22 3.05 -16.42
C SER A 95 1.21 4.03 -15.84
N THR A 96 1.07 4.06 -14.51
CA THR A 96 0.15 5.00 -13.85
C THR A 96 0.59 6.45 -14.02
N VAL A 97 1.91 6.70 -13.93
CA VAL A 97 2.44 8.06 -13.99
C VAL A 97 2.43 8.58 -15.43
N GLN A 98 2.22 9.88 -15.56
CA GLN A 98 2.16 10.58 -16.85
C GLN A 98 3.37 10.21 -17.74
N GLU A 99 3.15 10.08 -19.06
CA GLU A 99 4.22 9.71 -20.00
C GLU A 99 5.20 10.86 -20.27
N GLU A 100 4.72 12.09 -20.16
CA GLU A 100 5.48 13.29 -20.45
C GLU A 100 5.94 14.00 -19.19
N GLY A 101 7.01 14.81 -19.29
CA GLY A 101 7.50 15.64 -18.20
C GLY A 101 8.47 14.93 -17.25
N ASN A 102 8.97 13.74 -17.57
CA ASN A 102 9.95 13.00 -16.77
C ASN A 102 9.54 12.87 -15.29
N PRO A 103 8.44 12.21 -14.98
CA PRO A 103 7.83 12.21 -13.67
C PRO A 103 8.73 11.62 -12.59
N ILE A 104 8.49 12.02 -11.34
CA ILE A 104 9.12 11.47 -10.15
C ILE A 104 8.04 10.72 -9.36
N ILE A 105 8.29 9.46 -9.02
CA ILE A 105 7.42 8.70 -8.12
C ILE A 105 8.13 8.40 -6.81
N PHE A 106 7.54 8.84 -5.71
CA PHE A 106 7.99 8.50 -4.36
C PHE A 106 7.47 7.14 -3.95
N THR A 107 8.37 6.26 -3.55
CA THR A 107 8.11 4.93 -3.00
C THR A 107 8.71 4.83 -1.60
N ASN A 108 8.34 3.81 -0.81
CA ASN A 108 8.92 3.63 0.52
C ASN A 108 9.01 2.15 0.88
N GLY A 109 10.25 1.67 1.02
CA GLY A 109 10.54 0.25 1.28
C GLY A 109 10.78 -0.56 0.01
N ASP A 110 11.07 -1.85 0.19
CA ASP A 110 11.57 -2.72 -0.88
C ASP A 110 10.45 -3.20 -1.80
N ASN A 111 9.28 -3.51 -1.22
CA ASN A 111 8.19 -4.18 -1.94
C ASN A 111 7.55 -3.33 -3.06
N ASP A 112 7.54 -2.03 -2.91
CA ASP A 112 7.03 -1.09 -3.92
C ASP A 112 8.13 -0.47 -4.77
N THR A 113 9.41 -0.55 -4.36
CA THR A 113 10.54 0.02 -5.10
C THR A 113 11.19 -0.99 -6.03
N PHE A 114 11.50 -2.20 -5.56
CA PHE A 114 12.27 -3.17 -6.34
C PHE A 114 11.55 -3.68 -7.59
N PRO A 115 10.23 -3.89 -7.62
CA PRO A 115 9.55 -4.22 -8.85
C PRO A 115 9.64 -3.11 -9.92
N LEU A 116 9.69 -1.83 -9.51
CA LEU A 116 9.86 -0.71 -10.43
C LEU A 116 11.30 -0.70 -11.00
N TRP A 117 12.30 -0.81 -10.13
CA TRP A 117 13.70 -0.90 -10.57
C TRP A 117 13.95 -2.10 -11.46
N TYR A 118 13.40 -3.29 -11.14
CA TYR A 118 13.50 -4.46 -12.01
C TYR A 118 13.02 -4.14 -13.44
N ASN A 119 11.88 -3.49 -13.56
CA ASN A 119 11.32 -3.14 -14.88
C ASN A 119 12.19 -2.11 -15.61
N GLN A 120 12.77 -1.15 -14.91
CA GLN A 120 13.66 -0.15 -15.52
C GLN A 120 15.01 -0.75 -15.90
N GLU A 121 15.65 -1.48 -14.98
CA GLU A 121 17.02 -1.99 -15.16
C GLU A 121 17.09 -3.22 -16.08
N THR A 122 16.06 -4.09 -16.04
CA THR A 122 16.09 -5.36 -16.77
C THR A 122 15.28 -5.30 -18.06
N GLU A 123 14.12 -4.64 -18.04
CA GLU A 123 13.21 -4.61 -19.17
C GLU A 123 13.26 -3.28 -19.95
N GLY A 124 14.00 -2.29 -19.47
CA GLY A 124 14.11 -0.96 -20.09
C GLY A 124 12.77 -0.21 -20.14
N PHE A 125 11.83 -0.52 -19.22
CA PHE A 125 10.48 0.00 -19.26
C PHE A 125 10.38 1.30 -18.47
N ARG A 126 9.89 2.39 -19.11
CA ARG A 126 9.69 3.71 -18.50
C ARG A 126 10.91 4.24 -17.76
N THR A 127 12.05 4.24 -18.42
CA THR A 127 13.34 4.77 -17.93
C THR A 127 13.36 6.30 -17.80
N ASP A 128 12.33 6.97 -18.30
CA ASP A 128 12.03 8.40 -18.11
C ASP A 128 11.54 8.73 -16.68
N VAL A 129 10.96 7.74 -15.98
CA VAL A 129 10.44 7.92 -14.62
C VAL A 129 11.56 7.84 -13.60
N ARG A 130 11.64 8.82 -12.68
CA ARG A 130 12.55 8.73 -11.54
C ARG A 130 11.85 8.08 -10.35
N VAL A 131 12.24 6.84 -10.06
CA VAL A 131 11.82 6.16 -8.82
C VAL A 131 12.66 6.68 -7.66
N CYS A 132 12.02 7.29 -6.68
CA CYS A 132 12.64 7.92 -5.53
C CYS A 132 12.18 7.26 -4.22
N ASN A 133 13.03 6.41 -3.64
CA ASN A 133 12.73 5.73 -2.39
C ASN A 133 12.94 6.66 -1.19
N LEU A 134 11.90 6.92 -0.41
CA LEU A 134 11.92 7.84 0.72
C LEU A 134 12.82 7.36 1.87
N SER A 135 12.94 6.06 2.10
CA SER A 135 13.85 5.53 3.12
C SER A 135 15.32 5.79 2.76
N TYR A 136 15.69 5.61 1.49
CA TYR A 136 17.06 5.89 1.04
C TYR A 136 17.32 7.38 0.88
N LEU A 137 16.30 8.19 0.60
CA LEU A 137 16.41 9.65 0.48
C LEU A 137 16.86 10.31 1.80
N GLN A 138 16.85 9.58 2.91
CA GLN A 138 17.45 10.00 4.18
C GLN A 138 18.99 9.98 4.15
N THR A 139 19.62 9.32 3.16
CA THR A 139 21.06 9.12 3.05
C THR A 139 21.70 10.04 1.99
N ASP A 140 22.89 10.51 2.24
CA ASP A 140 23.62 11.42 1.34
C ASP A 140 24.00 10.75 0.01
N TRP A 141 24.43 9.49 0.03
CA TRP A 141 24.81 8.76 -1.19
C TRP A 141 23.63 8.62 -2.17
N TYR A 142 22.40 8.44 -1.65
CA TYR A 142 21.23 8.32 -2.50
C TYR A 142 20.79 9.67 -3.07
N ILE A 143 20.90 10.75 -2.27
CA ILE A 143 20.70 12.12 -2.77
C ILE A 143 21.69 12.42 -3.89
N ASP A 144 22.98 12.02 -3.74
CA ASP A 144 23.98 12.14 -4.80
C ASP A 144 23.56 11.42 -6.09
N GLN A 145 22.94 10.24 -5.98
CA GLN A 145 22.38 9.51 -7.13
C GLN A 145 21.19 10.26 -7.75
N MET A 146 20.28 10.76 -6.93
CA MET A 146 19.11 11.50 -7.42
C MET A 146 19.50 12.78 -8.16
N LYS A 147 20.60 13.41 -7.80
CA LYS A 147 21.15 14.61 -8.44
C LYS A 147 21.90 14.34 -9.75
N ARG A 148 21.91 13.11 -10.24
CA ARG A 148 22.49 12.73 -11.54
C ARG A 148 21.38 12.27 -12.48
N GLN A 149 21.62 12.42 -13.77
CA GLN A 149 20.79 11.77 -14.78
C GLN A 149 20.87 10.25 -14.62
N ALA A 150 19.75 9.56 -14.77
CA ALA A 150 19.68 8.11 -14.85
C ALA A 150 18.80 7.72 -16.04
N TYR A 151 19.40 7.04 -17.03
CA TYR A 151 18.74 6.72 -18.30
C TYR A 151 18.15 7.98 -18.97
N ASP A 152 16.86 7.96 -19.29
CA ASP A 152 16.14 9.08 -19.91
C ASP A 152 15.65 10.11 -18.87
N SER A 153 15.75 9.78 -17.57
CA SER A 153 15.30 10.66 -16.49
C SER A 153 16.39 11.67 -16.12
N PRO A 154 16.14 12.98 -16.24
CA PRO A 154 17.09 13.99 -15.80
C PRO A 154 17.29 13.97 -14.28
N ALA A 155 18.36 14.66 -13.80
CA ALA A 155 18.56 14.87 -12.38
C ALA A 155 17.32 15.42 -11.70
N VAL A 156 17.03 15.00 -10.46
CA VAL A 156 15.92 15.60 -9.68
C VAL A 156 16.31 17.04 -9.27
N PRO A 157 15.34 17.95 -9.14
CA PRO A 157 15.60 19.36 -8.89
C PRO A 157 15.92 19.64 -7.41
N ILE A 158 17.06 19.13 -6.94
CA ILE A 158 17.63 19.40 -5.62
C ILE A 158 18.81 20.34 -5.79
N GLU A 159 18.66 21.60 -5.36
CA GLU A 159 19.69 22.63 -5.50
C GLU A 159 20.74 22.61 -4.38
N TRP A 160 20.49 21.87 -3.30
CA TRP A 160 21.37 21.79 -2.15
C TRP A 160 22.78 21.35 -2.54
N SER A 161 23.80 22.02 -2.02
CA SER A 161 25.18 21.57 -2.10
C SER A 161 25.39 20.31 -1.26
N ARG A 162 26.42 19.51 -1.57
CA ARG A 162 26.70 18.29 -0.80
C ARG A 162 26.91 18.55 0.69
N LEU A 163 27.52 19.69 1.06
CA LEU A 163 27.73 20.05 2.46
C LEU A 163 26.43 20.28 3.25
N GLU A 164 25.34 20.63 2.56
CA GLU A 164 24.05 20.88 3.19
C GLU A 164 23.27 19.60 3.51
N TYR A 165 23.61 18.45 2.91
CA TYR A 165 22.91 17.18 3.15
C TYR A 165 23.83 16.00 3.50
N VAL A 166 25.15 16.18 3.56
CA VAL A 166 26.06 15.12 3.98
C VAL A 166 25.69 14.61 5.38
N GLN A 167 26.04 13.37 5.70
CA GLN A 167 25.76 12.78 7.00
C GLN A 167 26.15 13.71 8.16
N GLY A 168 25.24 13.90 9.09
CA GLY A 168 25.38 14.84 10.22
C GLY A 168 24.87 16.26 9.95
N HIS A 169 24.51 16.60 8.70
CA HIS A 169 23.92 17.90 8.34
C HIS A 169 22.45 17.74 7.93
N ASN A 170 21.59 18.61 8.47
CA ASN A 170 20.15 18.65 8.20
C ASN A 170 19.46 17.27 8.27
N GLU A 171 19.89 16.41 9.21
CA GLU A 171 19.26 15.11 9.45
C GLU A 171 17.79 15.25 9.91
N GLY A 172 17.53 16.32 10.64
CA GLY A 172 16.22 16.74 11.07
C GLY A 172 16.22 18.22 11.42
N VAL A 173 15.21 18.94 10.94
CA VAL A 173 15.04 20.39 11.15
C VAL A 173 13.77 20.63 11.96
N ALA A 174 13.89 21.35 13.08
CA ALA A 174 12.78 21.60 13.99
C ALA A 174 11.74 22.56 13.37
N VAL A 175 10.46 22.27 13.59
CA VAL A 175 9.35 23.17 13.25
C VAL A 175 9.04 24.02 14.50
N ARG A 176 9.19 25.35 14.38
CA ARG A 176 9.08 26.34 15.46
C ARG A 176 8.12 27.48 15.08
N PRO A 177 6.80 27.23 15.07
CA PRO A 177 5.81 28.24 14.65
C PRO A 177 5.80 29.49 15.53
N GLU A 178 6.23 29.37 16.78
CA GLU A 178 6.32 30.48 17.73
C GLU A 178 7.28 31.61 17.29
N VAL A 179 8.23 31.29 16.43
CA VAL A 179 9.17 32.29 15.88
C VAL A 179 8.48 33.26 14.93
N MET A 180 7.38 32.84 14.30
CA MET A 180 6.72 33.60 13.25
C MET A 180 6.15 34.95 13.71
N GLU A 181 5.76 35.07 14.96
CA GLU A 181 5.27 36.35 15.51
C GLU A 181 6.35 37.42 15.47
N SER A 182 7.56 37.09 15.88
CA SER A 182 8.70 38.00 15.84
C SER A 182 9.08 38.39 14.40
N ILE A 183 9.03 37.43 13.49
CA ILE A 183 9.30 37.64 12.06
C ILE A 183 8.26 38.60 11.48
N ASN A 184 6.98 38.38 11.70
CA ASN A 184 5.91 39.24 11.21
C ASN A 184 6.03 40.67 11.75
N ASN A 185 6.45 40.82 13.00
CA ASN A 185 6.71 42.15 13.58
C ASN A 185 7.91 42.82 12.89
N PHE A 186 8.97 42.07 12.56
CA PHE A 186 10.12 42.59 11.82
C PHE A 186 9.73 43.04 10.40
N TYR A 187 8.93 42.27 9.68
CA TYR A 187 8.40 42.69 8.36
C TYR A 187 7.55 43.95 8.42
N LYS A 188 6.77 44.13 9.51
CA LYS A 188 5.96 45.36 9.69
C LYS A 188 6.82 46.58 9.96
N GLN A 189 7.92 46.44 10.72
CA GLN A 189 8.79 47.55 11.13
C GLN A 189 9.84 47.89 10.08
N ASN A 190 10.43 46.88 9.42
CA ASN A 190 11.56 47.02 8.52
C ASN A 190 11.36 46.13 7.25
N PRO A 191 10.38 46.42 6.40
CA PRO A 191 9.99 45.53 5.30
C PRO A 191 11.11 45.23 4.29
N GLU A 192 11.92 46.25 3.95
CA GLU A 192 13.03 46.08 3.00
C GLU A 192 14.18 45.21 3.58
N GLU A 193 14.49 45.39 4.84
CA GLU A 193 15.53 44.61 5.54
C GLU A 193 15.08 43.17 5.76
N ALA A 194 13.83 42.99 6.20
CA ALA A 194 13.22 41.68 6.37
C ALA A 194 13.18 40.89 5.07
N ALA A 195 12.84 41.54 3.94
CA ALA A 195 12.84 40.91 2.63
C ALA A 195 14.25 40.50 2.16
N LYS A 196 15.28 41.26 2.51
CA LYS A 196 16.67 40.86 2.24
C LYS A 196 17.14 39.68 3.08
N GLU A 197 16.68 39.61 4.32
CA GLU A 197 17.11 38.58 5.28
C GLU A 197 16.33 37.26 5.13
N PHE A 198 15.03 37.31 4.85
CA PHE A 198 14.12 36.14 4.85
C PHE A 198 13.30 35.98 3.56
N GLY A 199 13.56 36.77 2.51
CA GLY A 199 12.79 36.79 1.26
C GLY A 199 11.57 37.72 1.33
N ASP A 200 10.82 37.79 0.23
CA ASP A 200 9.64 38.66 0.11
C ASP A 200 8.42 38.15 0.88
N ASN A 201 8.34 36.87 1.14
CA ASN A 201 7.28 36.22 1.88
C ASN A 201 7.84 35.15 2.84
N PRO A 202 7.74 35.33 4.18
CA PRO A 202 8.31 34.40 5.15
C PRO A 202 7.60 33.05 5.21
N TYR A 203 6.42 32.92 4.60
CA TYR A 203 5.67 31.67 4.53
C TYR A 203 5.96 30.87 3.24
N GLU A 204 6.62 31.51 2.25
CA GLU A 204 6.93 30.87 0.97
C GLU A 204 7.97 29.77 1.12
N LEU A 205 7.67 28.57 0.60
CA LEU A 205 8.53 27.40 0.75
C LEU A 205 9.97 27.64 0.28
N LYS A 206 10.16 28.28 -0.87
CA LYS A 206 11.52 28.60 -1.39
C LYS A 206 12.30 29.48 -0.43
N ASN A 207 11.64 30.47 0.18
CA ASN A 207 12.28 31.36 1.15
C ASN A 207 12.62 30.61 2.44
N ILE A 208 11.71 29.74 2.93
CA ILE A 208 11.96 28.91 4.11
C ILE A 208 13.16 27.99 3.88
N LEU A 209 13.21 27.28 2.74
CA LEU A 209 14.31 26.39 2.44
C LEU A 209 15.64 27.16 2.31
N LYS A 210 15.64 28.31 1.65
CA LYS A 210 16.86 29.09 1.37
C LYS A 210 17.38 29.83 2.59
N TYR A 211 16.54 30.57 3.29
CA TYR A 211 16.97 31.53 4.33
C TYR A 211 16.95 30.96 5.73
N TRP A 212 16.22 29.85 5.96
CA TRP A 212 16.11 29.19 7.26
C TRP A 212 16.77 27.83 7.25
N VAL A 213 16.22 26.85 6.57
CA VAL A 213 16.71 25.47 6.61
C VAL A 213 18.19 25.37 6.19
N ARG A 214 18.56 26.07 5.11
CA ARG A 214 19.94 26.11 4.56
C ARG A 214 20.76 27.29 5.07
N SER A 215 20.29 27.98 6.11
CA SER A 215 20.99 29.14 6.65
C SER A 215 22.39 28.77 7.16
N PRO A 216 23.44 29.51 6.79
CA PRO A 216 24.74 29.34 7.40
C PRO A 216 24.84 29.98 8.80
N LYS A 217 23.81 30.74 9.22
CA LYS A 217 23.76 31.38 10.53
C LYS A 217 23.36 30.35 11.60
N GLU A 218 24.16 30.21 12.62
CA GLU A 218 23.87 29.34 13.75
C GLU A 218 22.55 29.76 14.42
N GLY A 219 21.70 28.77 14.74
CA GLY A 219 20.38 28.97 15.37
C GLY A 219 19.23 29.31 14.43
N LEU A 220 19.49 29.57 13.14
CA LEU A 220 18.42 29.77 12.15
C LEU A 220 18.02 28.50 11.38
N GLN A 221 18.67 27.38 11.59
CA GLN A 221 18.35 26.11 10.92
C GLN A 221 17.06 25.50 11.49
N LEU A 222 15.94 26.10 11.17
CA LEU A 222 14.61 25.70 11.61
C LEU A 222 13.55 26.05 10.55
N ILE A 223 12.33 25.54 10.73
CA ILE A 223 11.17 25.93 9.94
C ILE A 223 10.31 26.83 10.82
N PRO A 224 10.17 28.14 10.48
CA PRO A 224 9.60 29.13 11.40
C PRO A 224 8.06 29.11 11.47
N THR A 225 7.40 28.22 10.70
CA THR A 225 5.93 28.17 10.59
C THR A 225 5.42 26.75 10.46
N ASP A 226 4.19 26.53 10.89
CA ASP A 226 3.44 25.29 10.63
C ASP A 226 2.51 25.39 9.41
N SER A 227 2.54 26.53 8.69
CA SER A 227 1.75 26.79 7.49
C SER A 227 2.67 27.32 6.38
N ILE A 228 2.98 26.47 5.44
CA ILE A 228 3.84 26.78 4.29
C ILE A 228 2.95 27.10 3.09
N VAL A 229 3.35 28.07 2.27
CA VAL A 229 2.70 28.38 1.00
C VAL A 229 3.67 28.21 -0.16
N ILE A 230 3.14 27.84 -1.33
CA ILE A 230 3.86 27.77 -2.60
C ILE A 230 3.12 28.65 -3.58
N LYS A 231 3.78 29.67 -4.11
CA LYS A 231 3.22 30.50 -5.17
C LYS A 231 3.09 29.69 -6.45
N LEU A 232 1.94 29.75 -7.09
CA LEU A 232 1.63 28.95 -8.28
C LEU A 232 1.88 29.75 -9.56
N ASP A 233 2.62 29.15 -10.49
CA ASP A 233 2.62 29.53 -11.88
C ASP A 233 1.38 28.91 -12.54
N LYS A 234 0.32 29.72 -12.71
CA LYS A 234 -0.98 29.25 -13.24
C LYS A 234 -0.85 28.67 -14.65
N GLU A 235 0.02 29.21 -15.48
CA GLU A 235 0.22 28.73 -16.84
C GLU A 235 1.00 27.39 -16.84
N ALA A 236 1.97 27.22 -15.96
CA ALA A 236 2.65 25.95 -15.78
C ALA A 236 1.67 24.87 -15.28
N VAL A 237 0.80 25.19 -14.31
CA VAL A 237 -0.24 24.27 -13.85
C VAL A 237 -1.18 23.86 -14.98
N LYS A 238 -1.62 24.77 -15.85
CA LYS A 238 -2.46 24.45 -17.01
C LYS A 238 -1.77 23.53 -18.01
N ARG A 239 -0.47 23.72 -18.24
CA ARG A 239 0.32 22.88 -19.16
C ARG A 239 0.74 21.54 -18.57
N SER A 240 0.63 21.35 -17.27
CA SER A 240 1.18 20.18 -16.56
C SER A 240 0.49 18.85 -16.90
N GLY A 241 -0.64 18.88 -17.60
CA GLY A 241 -1.43 17.69 -17.91
C GLY A 241 -2.20 17.09 -16.71
N MET A 242 -2.23 17.77 -15.54
CA MET A 242 -3.07 17.35 -14.43
C MET A 242 -4.54 17.74 -14.67
N MET A 243 -5.47 16.95 -14.14
CA MET A 243 -6.88 17.32 -14.12
C MET A 243 -7.08 18.56 -13.25
N ILE A 244 -7.69 19.58 -13.81
CA ILE A 244 -8.15 20.76 -13.06
C ILE A 244 -9.59 20.48 -12.62
N PRO A 245 -9.88 20.49 -11.30
CA PRO A 245 -11.24 20.21 -10.81
C PRO A 245 -12.28 21.17 -11.42
N ASP A 246 -13.39 20.65 -11.94
CA ASP A 246 -14.47 21.42 -12.58
C ASP A 246 -15.04 22.51 -11.68
N SER A 247 -15.07 22.25 -10.37
CA SER A 247 -15.55 23.20 -9.36
C SER A 247 -14.72 24.50 -9.27
N LEU A 248 -13.54 24.52 -9.87
CA LEU A 248 -12.71 25.71 -9.98
C LEU A 248 -13.05 26.57 -11.20
N HIS A 249 -13.92 26.09 -12.12
CA HIS A 249 -14.31 26.80 -13.35
C HIS A 249 -13.10 27.33 -14.17
N GLY A 250 -11.97 26.58 -14.10
CA GLY A 250 -10.71 26.97 -14.74
C GLY A 250 -9.87 28.02 -13.98
N GLU A 251 -10.33 28.50 -12.83
CA GLU A 251 -9.57 29.42 -11.98
C GLU A 251 -8.58 28.68 -11.10
N ILE A 252 -7.30 28.92 -11.32
CA ILE A 252 -6.23 28.33 -10.51
C ILE A 252 -5.92 29.29 -9.35
N PRO A 253 -5.84 28.80 -8.09
CA PRO A 253 -5.47 29.63 -6.94
C PRO A 253 -4.07 30.23 -7.11
N ASP A 254 -3.81 31.33 -6.40
CA ASP A 254 -2.48 31.97 -6.44
C ASP A 254 -1.43 31.19 -5.63
N TYR A 255 -1.88 30.43 -4.63
CA TYR A 255 -1.03 29.68 -3.71
C TYR A 255 -1.59 28.29 -3.40
N MET A 256 -0.69 27.32 -3.27
CA MET A 256 -0.93 26.06 -2.57
C MET A 256 -0.53 26.25 -1.11
N SER A 257 -1.27 25.65 -0.18
CA SER A 257 -0.92 25.65 1.24
C SER A 257 -0.63 24.25 1.75
N ILE A 258 0.44 24.10 2.52
CA ILE A 258 0.84 22.86 3.19
C ILE A 258 0.82 23.10 4.70
N SER A 259 0.06 22.29 5.44
CA SER A 259 0.02 22.36 6.90
C SER A 259 1.02 21.38 7.50
N LEU A 260 1.91 21.88 8.36
CA LEU A 260 2.81 21.07 9.17
C LEU A 260 2.30 20.86 10.60
N LYS A 261 1.02 21.18 10.87
CA LYS A 261 0.44 20.99 12.20
C LYS A 261 0.64 19.57 12.71
N GLY A 262 1.11 19.45 13.95
CA GLY A 262 1.44 18.18 14.58
C GLY A 262 2.85 17.67 14.33
N LYS A 263 3.59 18.19 13.34
CA LYS A 263 5.00 17.87 13.13
C LYS A 263 5.89 18.78 13.96
N ARG A 264 6.77 18.16 14.73
CA ARG A 264 7.77 18.88 15.55
C ARG A 264 9.11 19.03 14.84
N MET A 265 9.33 18.20 13.83
CA MET A 265 10.57 18.10 13.09
C MET A 265 10.26 17.57 11.69
N LEU A 266 11.00 18.02 10.68
CA LEU A 266 11.07 17.37 9.37
C LEU A 266 12.43 16.71 9.21
N TYR A 267 12.42 15.47 8.73
CA TYR A 267 13.63 14.72 8.45
C TYR A 267 14.17 15.02 7.04
N LYS A 268 15.40 14.63 6.78
CA LYS A 268 16.10 14.91 5.50
C LYS A 268 15.29 14.48 4.27
N SER A 269 14.68 13.30 4.29
CA SER A 269 13.82 12.83 3.19
C SER A 269 12.63 13.75 2.94
N GLU A 270 11.99 14.25 4.00
CA GLU A 270 10.89 15.20 3.91
C GLU A 270 11.34 16.57 3.37
N LEU A 271 12.52 17.02 3.79
CA LEU A 271 13.13 18.26 3.27
C LEU A 271 13.47 18.15 1.79
N MET A 272 13.97 17.00 1.34
CA MET A 272 14.23 16.74 -0.08
C MET A 272 12.95 16.68 -0.90
N MET A 273 11.86 16.11 -0.36
CA MET A 273 10.55 16.17 -1.01
C MET A 273 10.04 17.61 -1.18
N LEU A 274 10.16 18.42 -0.13
CA LEU A 274 9.80 19.85 -0.20
C LEU A 274 10.66 20.60 -1.21
N GLU A 275 11.97 20.32 -1.27
CA GLU A 275 12.88 20.91 -2.24
C GLU A 275 12.46 20.58 -3.68
N MET A 276 12.16 19.29 -3.96
CA MET A 276 11.65 18.88 -5.27
C MET A 276 10.33 19.57 -5.59
N LEU A 277 9.40 19.63 -4.64
CA LEU A 277 8.10 20.28 -4.83
C LEU A 277 8.25 21.79 -5.11
N ALA A 278 9.17 22.46 -4.44
CA ALA A 278 9.46 23.87 -4.66
C ALA A 278 10.02 24.15 -6.06
N ASN A 279 10.82 23.22 -6.62
CA ASN A 279 11.62 23.46 -7.82
C ASN A 279 11.06 22.83 -9.10
N THR A 280 10.06 21.94 -9.03
CA THR A 280 9.44 21.32 -10.22
C THR A 280 8.58 22.29 -11.03
N ASN A 281 8.11 23.35 -10.44
CA ASN A 281 7.18 24.34 -11.04
C ASN A 281 5.96 23.66 -11.72
N TRP A 282 5.52 22.50 -11.22
CA TRP A 282 4.44 21.68 -11.77
C TRP A 282 4.67 21.11 -13.18
N GLU A 283 5.76 21.47 -13.84
CA GLU A 283 6.13 20.97 -15.17
C GLU A 283 6.67 19.54 -15.13
N ARG A 284 7.34 19.17 -14.03
CA ARG A 284 7.77 17.80 -13.76
C ARG A 284 6.81 17.16 -12.75
N PRO A 285 5.99 16.19 -13.17
CA PRO A 285 4.98 15.60 -12.30
C PRO A 285 5.58 14.87 -11.10
N LEU A 286 5.00 15.10 -9.92
CA LEU A 286 5.34 14.38 -8.69
C LEU A 286 4.21 13.44 -8.30
N TYR A 287 4.57 12.20 -8.00
CA TYR A 287 3.64 11.16 -7.59
C TYR A 287 4.04 10.52 -6.27
N MET A 288 3.06 10.06 -5.52
CA MET A 288 3.22 9.23 -4.33
C MET A 288 2.62 7.87 -4.59
N ALA A 289 3.39 6.79 -4.41
CA ALA A 289 2.86 5.44 -4.54
C ALA A 289 1.79 5.17 -3.49
N ILE A 290 0.70 4.47 -3.84
CA ILE A 290 -0.41 4.21 -2.91
C ILE A 290 -0.04 3.33 -1.71
N THR A 291 1.08 2.62 -1.80
CA THR A 291 1.63 1.77 -0.74
C THR A 291 2.43 2.54 0.31
N VAL A 292 2.77 3.80 0.03
CA VAL A 292 3.45 4.67 1.01
C VAL A 292 2.49 5.01 2.14
N GLY A 293 2.91 4.74 3.38
CA GLY A 293 2.12 5.04 4.57
C GLY A 293 1.90 6.54 4.76
N SER A 294 0.73 6.91 5.31
CA SER A 294 0.31 8.30 5.51
C SER A 294 1.30 9.15 6.33
N ASP A 295 2.08 8.52 7.20
CA ASP A 295 3.10 9.20 8.00
C ASP A 295 4.21 9.83 7.15
N ASN A 296 4.42 9.30 5.94
CA ASN A 296 5.40 9.80 4.97
C ASN A 296 4.80 10.77 3.92
N HIS A 297 3.51 11.13 4.05
CA HIS A 297 2.83 11.98 3.07
C HIS A 297 3.06 13.49 3.28
N LEU A 298 3.84 13.92 4.27
CA LEU A 298 4.06 15.35 4.57
C LEU A 298 2.76 16.16 4.73
N ASN A 299 1.69 15.53 5.23
CA ASN A 299 0.33 16.09 5.28
C ASN A 299 -0.26 16.52 3.90
N LEU A 300 0.31 16.04 2.80
CA LEU A 300 -0.15 16.34 1.43
C LEU A 300 -1.38 15.52 1.00
N GLY A 301 -1.93 14.65 1.87
CA GLY A 301 -3.05 13.76 1.51
C GLY A 301 -4.29 14.49 0.96
N ASN A 302 -4.49 15.76 1.32
CA ASN A 302 -5.56 16.59 0.76
C ASN A 302 -5.23 17.17 -0.65
N ASN A 303 -3.99 17.01 -1.10
CA ASN A 303 -3.51 17.45 -2.40
C ASN A 303 -3.28 16.29 -3.37
N PHE A 304 -3.68 15.09 -2.97
CA PHE A 304 -3.53 13.89 -3.78
C PHE A 304 -4.70 13.68 -4.71
N MET A 305 -4.39 13.37 -5.97
CA MET A 305 -5.33 12.95 -6.99
C MET A 305 -4.89 11.59 -7.53
N GLN A 306 -5.73 10.58 -7.37
CA GLN A 306 -5.42 9.21 -7.73
C GLN A 306 -5.59 9.00 -9.23
N GLU A 307 -4.58 8.44 -9.89
CA GLU A 307 -4.59 8.11 -11.32
C GLU A 307 -4.42 6.59 -11.59
N GLY A 308 -4.39 5.78 -10.52
CA GLY A 308 -4.19 4.33 -10.53
C GLY A 308 -3.45 3.89 -9.26
N LEU A 309 -2.29 3.24 -9.40
CA LEU A 309 -1.45 2.82 -8.28
C LEU A 309 -0.63 3.98 -7.67
N ALA A 310 -0.82 5.20 -8.12
CA ALA A 310 -0.14 6.37 -7.59
C ALA A 310 -1.09 7.56 -7.46
N TYR A 311 -0.78 8.40 -6.49
CA TYR A 311 -1.40 9.71 -6.30
C TYR A 311 -0.53 10.78 -6.94
N ARG A 312 -1.07 11.53 -7.88
CA ARG A 312 -0.45 12.76 -8.34
C ARG A 312 -0.53 13.82 -7.26
N ILE A 313 0.58 14.47 -6.96
CA ILE A 313 0.61 15.64 -6.07
C ILE A 313 0.14 16.84 -6.87
N THR A 314 -0.93 17.50 -6.41
CA THR A 314 -1.54 18.64 -7.09
C THR A 314 -1.54 19.89 -6.19
N PRO A 315 -1.62 21.09 -6.75
CA PRO A 315 -1.75 22.32 -5.96
C PRO A 315 -3.15 22.50 -5.34
N PHE A 316 -4.09 21.61 -5.67
CA PHE A 316 -5.50 21.72 -5.28
C PHE A 316 -5.79 20.95 -4.00
N ASN A 317 -6.70 21.47 -3.18
CA ASN A 317 -7.27 20.68 -2.09
C ASN A 317 -8.34 19.72 -2.66
N THR A 318 -7.93 18.56 -3.13
CA THR A 318 -8.77 17.57 -3.82
C THR A 318 -9.90 17.03 -2.94
N THR A 319 -9.68 16.97 -1.63
CA THR A 319 -10.72 16.56 -0.67
C THR A 319 -11.85 17.57 -0.62
N ARG A 320 -11.53 18.86 -0.47
CA ARG A 320 -12.53 19.95 -0.42
C ARG A 320 -13.26 20.10 -1.75
N LEU A 321 -12.57 19.89 -2.85
CA LEU A 321 -13.09 20.02 -4.21
C LEU A 321 -13.79 18.76 -4.72
N ASN A 322 -13.84 17.69 -3.91
CA ASN A 322 -14.38 16.38 -4.29
C ASN A 322 -13.78 15.82 -5.60
N ALA A 323 -12.46 15.97 -5.75
CA ALA A 323 -11.70 15.63 -6.96
C ALA A 323 -10.50 14.70 -6.63
N ARG A 324 -10.72 13.70 -5.77
CA ARG A 324 -9.64 12.80 -5.29
C ARG A 324 -9.21 11.77 -6.32
N ILE A 325 -10.00 11.53 -7.36
CA ILE A 325 -9.74 10.56 -8.42
C ILE A 325 -9.89 11.24 -9.77
N ASP A 326 -8.88 11.11 -10.64
CA ASP A 326 -9.01 11.38 -12.07
C ASP A 326 -9.58 10.13 -12.74
N SER A 327 -10.90 10.09 -12.89
CA SER A 327 -11.61 8.90 -13.36
C SER A 327 -11.26 8.52 -14.81
N GLU A 328 -10.97 9.49 -15.67
CA GLU A 328 -10.63 9.22 -17.08
C GLU A 328 -9.21 8.64 -17.21
N LYS A 329 -8.20 9.23 -16.54
CA LYS A 329 -6.85 8.67 -16.52
C LYS A 329 -6.80 7.31 -15.83
N MET A 330 -7.48 7.19 -14.67
CA MET A 330 -7.51 5.93 -13.95
C MET A 330 -8.20 4.84 -14.78
N TYR A 331 -9.27 5.19 -15.52
CA TYR A 331 -9.92 4.26 -16.44
C TYR A 331 -8.96 3.81 -17.56
N ASP A 332 -8.27 4.75 -18.21
CA ASP A 332 -7.30 4.42 -19.25
C ASP A 332 -6.18 3.53 -18.74
N ASN A 333 -5.63 3.86 -17.56
CA ASN A 333 -4.57 3.07 -16.95
C ASN A 333 -5.02 1.63 -16.62
N LEU A 334 -6.15 1.47 -15.91
CA LEU A 334 -6.61 0.15 -15.46
C LEU A 334 -7.12 -0.73 -16.61
N MET A 335 -7.82 -0.13 -17.57
CA MET A 335 -8.50 -0.89 -18.63
C MET A 335 -7.63 -1.13 -19.86
N ASN A 336 -6.65 -0.25 -20.15
CA ASN A 336 -5.91 -0.28 -21.41
C ASN A 336 -4.39 -0.54 -21.22
N LYS A 337 -3.81 -0.18 -20.07
CA LYS A 337 -2.35 -0.23 -19.86
C LYS A 337 -1.92 -1.30 -18.89
N PHE A 338 -2.72 -1.62 -17.86
CA PHE A 338 -2.34 -2.54 -16.80
C PHE A 338 -2.27 -3.98 -17.28
N LYS A 339 -1.34 -4.73 -16.68
CA LYS A 339 -1.13 -6.16 -16.88
C LYS A 339 -1.34 -6.90 -15.56
N PHE A 340 -1.76 -8.15 -15.63
CA PHE A 340 -2.17 -8.91 -14.46
C PHE A 340 -1.45 -10.25 -14.29
N GLY A 341 -0.38 -10.48 -15.03
CA GLY A 341 0.65 -11.49 -14.77
C GLY A 341 0.20 -12.93 -14.61
N GLY A 342 -0.90 -13.32 -15.27
CA GLY A 342 -1.46 -14.66 -15.16
C GLY A 342 -2.26 -14.92 -13.88
N ILE A 343 -2.75 -13.88 -13.19
CA ILE A 343 -3.59 -14.02 -11.98
C ILE A 343 -4.84 -14.87 -12.23
N ASP A 344 -5.33 -14.89 -13.46
CA ASP A 344 -6.46 -15.70 -13.93
C ASP A 344 -6.16 -17.20 -14.04
N ASN A 345 -4.87 -17.60 -14.04
CA ASN A 345 -4.46 -18.99 -14.09
C ASN A 345 -4.51 -19.65 -12.69
N PRO A 346 -5.38 -20.66 -12.47
CA PRO A 346 -5.50 -21.33 -11.17
C PRO A 346 -4.28 -22.18 -10.79
N ASP A 347 -3.40 -22.49 -11.76
CA ASP A 347 -2.24 -23.34 -11.53
C ASP A 347 -1.01 -22.57 -10.98
N ILE A 348 -1.07 -21.23 -10.91
CA ILE A 348 0.03 -20.45 -10.34
C ILE A 348 -0.09 -20.36 -8.82
N TYR A 349 1.04 -20.52 -8.15
CA TYR A 349 1.11 -20.30 -6.71
C TYR A 349 1.17 -18.80 -6.38
N ILE A 350 0.19 -18.30 -5.65
CA ILE A 350 0.11 -16.91 -5.19
C ILE A 350 0.40 -16.87 -3.68
N ASP A 351 1.63 -16.48 -3.32
CA ASP A 351 2.01 -16.29 -1.93
C ASP A 351 1.34 -15.06 -1.29
N GLU A 352 1.45 -14.93 0.03
CA GLU A 352 0.80 -13.86 0.80
C GLU A 352 1.17 -12.45 0.30
N THR A 353 2.43 -12.22 -0.08
CA THR A 353 2.89 -10.90 -0.57
C THR A 353 2.26 -10.58 -1.93
N VAL A 354 2.28 -11.54 -2.84
CA VAL A 354 1.66 -11.41 -4.17
C VAL A 354 0.13 -11.30 -4.05
N MET A 355 -0.48 -12.04 -3.13
CA MET A 355 -1.92 -11.92 -2.84
C MET A 355 -2.30 -10.48 -2.47
N ARG A 356 -1.49 -9.79 -1.66
CA ARG A 356 -1.71 -8.39 -1.31
C ARG A 356 -1.62 -7.45 -2.53
N MET A 357 -0.71 -7.72 -3.47
CA MET A 357 -0.65 -6.98 -4.74
C MET A 357 -1.93 -7.17 -5.56
N CYS A 358 -2.41 -8.41 -5.65
CA CYS A 358 -3.67 -8.72 -6.36
C CYS A 358 -4.88 -8.04 -5.70
N GLN A 359 -4.97 -8.08 -4.37
CA GLN A 359 -6.03 -7.39 -3.60
C GLN A 359 -5.97 -5.86 -3.80
N THR A 360 -4.75 -5.30 -3.88
CA THR A 360 -4.56 -3.87 -4.16
C THR A 360 -5.07 -3.50 -5.55
N HIS A 361 -4.80 -4.30 -6.58
CA HIS A 361 -5.35 -4.07 -7.92
C HIS A 361 -6.87 -4.11 -7.90
N ARG A 362 -7.50 -5.13 -7.29
CA ARG A 362 -8.96 -5.20 -7.18
C ARG A 362 -9.54 -3.95 -6.52
N ARG A 363 -8.93 -3.47 -5.45
CA ARG A 363 -9.35 -2.23 -4.77
C ARG A 363 -9.30 -1.02 -5.71
N MET A 364 -8.32 -0.93 -6.62
CA MET A 364 -8.26 0.16 -7.60
C MET A 364 -9.46 0.14 -8.55
N PHE A 365 -9.83 -1.02 -9.06
CA PHE A 365 -11.02 -1.17 -9.91
C PHE A 365 -12.29 -0.75 -9.18
N ILE A 366 -12.45 -1.15 -7.93
CA ILE A 366 -13.62 -0.81 -7.11
C ILE A 366 -13.69 0.69 -6.87
N GLN A 367 -12.58 1.33 -6.49
CA GLN A 367 -12.52 2.78 -6.30
C GLN A 367 -12.90 3.55 -7.58
N LEU A 368 -12.41 3.09 -8.73
CA LEU A 368 -12.78 3.66 -10.03
C LEU A 368 -14.28 3.47 -10.33
N ALA A 369 -14.81 2.27 -10.14
CA ALA A 369 -16.22 1.98 -10.39
C ALA A 369 -17.14 2.83 -9.50
N THR A 370 -16.84 2.91 -8.21
CA THR A 370 -17.57 3.77 -7.26
C THR A 370 -17.55 5.24 -7.70
N GLN A 371 -16.40 5.73 -8.18
CA GLN A 371 -16.28 7.11 -8.68
C GLN A 371 -17.10 7.32 -9.95
N LEU A 372 -17.03 6.39 -10.91
CA LEU A 372 -17.81 6.44 -12.16
C LEU A 372 -19.33 6.41 -11.89
N ILE A 373 -19.78 5.65 -10.89
CA ILE A 373 -21.20 5.63 -10.45
C ILE A 373 -21.60 7.01 -9.94
N LYS A 374 -20.78 7.65 -9.10
CA LYS A 374 -21.02 9.01 -8.60
C LYS A 374 -21.08 10.05 -9.71
N GLU A 375 -20.32 9.86 -10.78
CA GLU A 375 -20.33 10.71 -11.97
C GLU A 375 -21.48 10.38 -12.94
N GLY A 376 -22.31 9.38 -12.64
CA GLY A 376 -23.41 8.94 -13.51
C GLY A 376 -22.99 8.09 -14.71
N LYS A 377 -21.71 7.71 -14.80
CA LYS A 377 -21.12 6.91 -15.91
C LYS A 377 -21.32 5.40 -15.69
N LYS A 378 -22.58 4.97 -15.51
CA LYS A 378 -22.94 3.61 -15.07
C LYS A 378 -22.42 2.50 -15.99
N ASP A 379 -22.49 2.69 -17.31
CA ASP A 379 -22.02 1.68 -18.28
C ASP A 379 -20.49 1.48 -18.19
N LYS A 380 -19.72 2.56 -17.97
CA LYS A 380 -18.27 2.46 -17.74
C LYS A 380 -17.98 1.75 -16.42
N ALA A 381 -18.73 2.06 -15.36
CA ALA A 381 -18.56 1.42 -14.06
C ALA A 381 -18.79 -0.09 -14.12
N LEU A 382 -19.85 -0.53 -14.80
CA LEU A 382 -20.13 -1.95 -14.99
C LEU A 382 -19.01 -2.66 -15.76
N LYS A 383 -18.51 -2.06 -16.83
CA LYS A 383 -17.37 -2.61 -17.60
C LYS A 383 -16.12 -2.75 -16.72
N VAL A 384 -15.86 -1.80 -15.86
CA VAL A 384 -14.71 -1.82 -14.92
C VAL A 384 -14.83 -2.98 -13.93
N LEU A 385 -16.01 -3.19 -13.35
CA LEU A 385 -16.25 -4.28 -12.40
C LEU A 385 -16.19 -5.65 -13.07
N ASP A 386 -16.78 -5.79 -14.26
CA ASP A 386 -16.77 -7.05 -15.02
C ASP A 386 -15.35 -7.42 -15.45
N TYR A 387 -14.58 -6.46 -15.96
CA TYR A 387 -13.18 -6.67 -16.31
C TYR A 387 -12.33 -7.02 -15.08
N CYS A 388 -12.56 -6.37 -13.95
CA CYS A 388 -11.91 -6.75 -12.69
C CYS A 388 -12.17 -8.21 -12.32
N SER A 389 -13.42 -8.67 -12.45
CA SER A 389 -13.80 -10.05 -12.15
C SER A 389 -13.18 -11.06 -13.13
N GLU A 390 -12.94 -10.66 -14.37
CA GLU A 390 -12.27 -11.46 -15.39
C GLU A 390 -10.77 -11.61 -15.10
N VAL A 391 -10.06 -10.50 -14.90
CA VAL A 391 -8.58 -10.50 -14.78
C VAL A 391 -8.09 -10.82 -13.37
N ILE A 392 -8.94 -10.69 -12.34
CA ILE A 392 -8.65 -11.01 -10.94
C ILE A 392 -9.81 -11.86 -10.38
N PRO A 393 -9.97 -13.10 -10.87
CA PRO A 393 -11.10 -13.94 -10.46
C PRO A 393 -11.01 -14.35 -8.98
N SER A 394 -12.17 -14.57 -8.36
CA SER A 394 -12.24 -14.99 -6.95
C SER A 394 -11.71 -16.40 -6.69
N THR A 395 -11.57 -17.21 -7.73
CA THR A 395 -10.98 -18.56 -7.66
C THR A 395 -9.50 -18.55 -7.34
N THR A 396 -8.76 -17.54 -7.81
CA THR A 396 -7.32 -17.37 -7.55
C THR A 396 -7.05 -16.31 -6.48
N VAL A 397 -7.85 -15.25 -6.46
CA VAL A 397 -7.76 -14.15 -5.49
C VAL A 397 -9.10 -14.05 -4.75
N PRO A 398 -9.28 -14.74 -3.62
CA PRO A 398 -10.56 -14.73 -2.89
C PRO A 398 -11.03 -13.32 -2.53
N HIS A 399 -12.34 -13.13 -2.47
CA HIS A 399 -12.91 -11.88 -1.98
C HIS A 399 -12.47 -11.60 -0.54
N ASP A 400 -12.14 -10.34 -0.26
CA ASP A 400 -11.74 -9.88 1.07
C ASP A 400 -12.41 -8.56 1.41
N TYR A 401 -12.93 -8.46 2.64
CA TYR A 401 -13.62 -7.26 3.10
C TYR A 401 -12.67 -6.08 3.29
N ILE A 402 -11.49 -6.33 3.89
CA ILE A 402 -10.55 -5.28 4.30
C ILE A 402 -9.56 -4.96 3.18
N MET A 403 -8.91 -5.99 2.64
CA MET A 403 -7.77 -5.81 1.74
C MET A 403 -8.18 -5.35 0.35
N SER A 404 -9.31 -5.85 -0.16
CA SER A 404 -9.77 -5.52 -1.51
C SER A 404 -11.05 -4.70 -1.57
N SER A 405 -11.69 -4.38 -0.46
CA SER A 405 -12.99 -3.68 -0.45
C SER A 405 -14.07 -4.44 -1.24
N SER A 406 -14.10 -5.78 -1.16
CA SER A 406 -15.02 -6.58 -1.99
C SER A 406 -16.50 -6.36 -1.63
N LYS A 407 -16.79 -5.87 -0.41
CA LYS A 407 -18.17 -5.48 -0.05
C LYS A 407 -18.64 -4.28 -0.87
N GLU A 408 -17.77 -3.28 -1.04
CA GLU A 408 -18.05 -2.12 -1.89
C GLU A 408 -18.27 -2.54 -3.34
N MET A 409 -17.52 -3.54 -3.85
CA MET A 409 -17.74 -4.13 -5.16
C MET A 409 -19.16 -4.72 -5.30
N ALA A 410 -19.60 -5.45 -4.28
CA ALA A 410 -20.94 -6.00 -4.25
C ALA A 410 -22.01 -4.89 -4.23
N ASP A 411 -21.83 -3.87 -3.39
CA ASP A 411 -22.75 -2.73 -3.28
C ASP A 411 -22.82 -1.96 -4.62
N ASP A 412 -21.69 -1.79 -5.33
CA ASP A 412 -21.63 -1.16 -6.64
C ASP A 412 -22.38 -1.99 -7.71
N TYR A 413 -22.21 -3.32 -7.75
CA TYR A 413 -23.00 -4.19 -8.62
C TYR A 413 -24.52 -4.06 -8.32
N LEU A 414 -24.89 -4.06 -7.04
CA LEU A 414 -26.30 -3.88 -6.65
C LEU A 414 -26.86 -2.52 -7.10
N ALA A 415 -26.06 -1.45 -6.97
CA ALA A 415 -26.44 -0.10 -7.41
C ALA A 415 -26.60 0.01 -8.95
N LEU A 416 -25.87 -0.82 -9.68
CA LEU A 416 -25.96 -0.93 -11.15
C LEU A 416 -27.08 -1.87 -11.63
N GLY A 417 -27.76 -2.58 -10.71
CA GLY A 417 -28.84 -3.52 -11.04
C GLY A 417 -28.36 -4.96 -11.27
N GLU A 418 -27.07 -5.23 -11.14
CA GLU A 418 -26.43 -6.54 -11.32
C GLU A 418 -26.54 -7.37 -10.02
N LYS A 419 -27.75 -7.74 -9.69
CA LYS A 419 -28.11 -8.29 -8.39
C LYS A 419 -27.44 -9.63 -8.10
N GLU A 420 -27.44 -10.55 -9.06
CA GLU A 420 -26.83 -11.87 -8.89
C GLU A 420 -25.33 -11.79 -8.58
N LYS A 421 -24.60 -10.88 -9.27
CA LYS A 421 -23.18 -10.67 -9.05
C LYS A 421 -22.89 -10.09 -7.66
N GLY A 422 -23.67 -9.09 -7.24
CA GLY A 422 -23.53 -8.48 -5.92
C GLY A 422 -23.86 -9.46 -4.79
N GLU A 423 -24.97 -10.20 -4.89
CA GLU A 423 -25.38 -11.21 -3.90
C GLU A 423 -24.35 -12.36 -3.80
N ALA A 424 -23.74 -12.78 -4.92
CA ALA A 424 -22.72 -13.83 -4.91
C ALA A 424 -21.47 -13.40 -4.09
N ILE A 425 -21.01 -12.18 -4.26
CA ILE A 425 -19.88 -11.64 -3.49
C ILE A 425 -20.23 -11.51 -2.00
N LEU A 426 -21.43 -11.01 -1.67
CA LEU A 426 -21.88 -10.90 -0.27
C LEU A 426 -22.02 -12.27 0.38
N ASN A 427 -22.49 -13.28 -0.35
CA ASN A 427 -22.58 -14.65 0.13
C ASN A 427 -21.21 -15.25 0.46
N ASP A 428 -20.23 -15.04 -0.42
CA ASP A 428 -18.85 -15.50 -0.20
C ASP A 428 -18.24 -14.86 1.06
N LEU A 429 -18.35 -13.55 1.21
CA LEU A 429 -17.87 -12.82 2.38
C LEU A 429 -18.59 -13.21 3.68
N ALA A 430 -19.91 -13.47 3.62
CA ALA A 430 -20.71 -13.89 4.76
C ALA A 430 -20.32 -15.30 5.23
N ASN A 431 -20.18 -16.26 4.29
CA ASN A 431 -19.72 -17.61 4.60
C ASN A 431 -18.35 -17.59 5.28
N LYS A 432 -17.40 -16.86 4.72
CA LYS A 432 -16.07 -16.69 5.29
C LYS A 432 -16.14 -16.11 6.72
N SER A 433 -16.99 -15.11 6.94
CA SER A 433 -17.16 -14.52 8.27
C SER A 433 -17.75 -15.52 9.26
N VAL A 434 -18.75 -16.29 8.87
CA VAL A 434 -19.36 -17.36 9.69
C VAL A 434 -18.34 -18.45 10.02
N GLU A 435 -17.51 -18.85 9.06
CA GLU A 435 -16.44 -19.84 9.28
C GLU A 435 -15.42 -19.35 10.31
N TYR A 436 -14.92 -18.12 10.17
CA TYR A 436 -13.96 -17.56 11.13
C TYR A 436 -14.57 -17.39 12.52
N ILE A 437 -15.81 -16.86 12.64
CA ILE A 437 -16.48 -16.74 13.93
C ILE A 437 -16.62 -18.12 14.57
N THR A 438 -17.07 -19.12 13.81
CA THR A 438 -17.23 -20.50 14.30
C THR A 438 -15.90 -21.07 14.77
N TRP A 439 -14.84 -20.83 14.03
CA TRP A 439 -13.49 -21.25 14.40
C TRP A 439 -13.03 -20.58 15.71
N TYR A 440 -13.16 -19.26 15.84
CA TYR A 440 -12.83 -18.56 17.10
C TYR A 440 -13.64 -19.08 18.27
N LEU A 441 -14.93 -19.33 18.08
CA LEU A 441 -15.79 -19.90 19.11
C LEU A 441 -15.49 -21.39 19.44
N SER A 442 -14.69 -22.07 18.64
CA SER A 442 -14.22 -23.44 18.95
C SER A 442 -12.95 -23.45 19.83
N LEU A 443 -12.25 -22.32 19.97
CA LEU A 443 -11.03 -22.22 20.76
C LEU A 443 -11.37 -22.34 22.27
N ASP A 444 -10.36 -22.71 23.09
CA ASP A 444 -10.49 -22.63 24.55
C ASP A 444 -10.62 -21.15 25.01
N ASP A 445 -11.05 -20.95 26.26
CA ASP A 445 -11.36 -19.62 26.79
C ASP A 445 -10.15 -18.67 26.80
N GLN A 446 -8.95 -19.20 27.03
CA GLN A 446 -7.71 -18.39 27.05
C GLN A 446 -7.36 -17.89 25.64
N ARG A 447 -7.45 -18.77 24.64
CA ARG A 447 -7.18 -18.42 23.25
C ARG A 447 -8.27 -17.53 22.67
N LEU A 448 -9.54 -17.79 22.99
CA LEU A 448 -10.64 -16.92 22.59
C LEU A 448 -10.48 -15.51 23.18
N GLN A 449 -10.08 -15.39 24.44
CA GLN A 449 -9.82 -14.10 25.05
C GLN A 449 -8.66 -13.37 24.36
N GLY A 450 -7.60 -14.08 23.99
CA GLY A 450 -6.48 -13.52 23.23
C GLY A 450 -6.83 -13.08 21.80
N SER A 451 -7.89 -13.66 21.22
CA SER A 451 -8.39 -13.37 19.86
C SER A 451 -9.71 -12.60 19.85
N TYR A 452 -10.07 -11.98 20.97
CA TYR A 452 -11.35 -11.30 21.17
C TYR A 452 -11.66 -10.26 20.08
N GLU A 453 -10.72 -9.36 19.84
CA GLU A 453 -10.86 -8.28 18.84
C GLU A 453 -10.98 -8.82 17.42
N ASP A 454 -10.28 -9.90 17.09
CA ASP A 454 -10.35 -10.53 15.78
C ASP A 454 -11.72 -11.20 15.57
N CYS A 455 -12.25 -11.88 16.58
CA CYS A 455 -13.59 -12.44 16.54
C CYS A 455 -14.65 -11.35 16.36
N LEU A 456 -14.57 -10.26 17.13
CA LEU A 456 -15.49 -9.12 17.00
C LEU A 456 -15.42 -8.47 15.61
N ARG A 457 -14.24 -8.43 14.99
CA ARG A 457 -14.08 -7.91 13.62
C ARG A 457 -14.93 -8.70 12.62
N TYR A 458 -14.95 -10.02 12.70
CA TYR A 458 -15.78 -10.84 11.81
C TYR A 458 -17.28 -10.70 12.10
N PHE A 459 -17.69 -10.48 13.36
CA PHE A 459 -19.08 -10.12 13.66
C PHE A 459 -19.45 -8.77 13.03
N TYR A 460 -18.57 -7.77 13.12
CA TYR A 460 -18.79 -6.49 12.46
C TYR A 460 -18.93 -6.64 10.93
N ILE A 461 -18.05 -7.43 10.31
CA ILE A 461 -18.11 -7.70 8.86
C ILE A 461 -19.44 -8.36 8.49
N LEU A 462 -19.88 -9.37 9.23
CA LEU A 462 -21.13 -10.06 8.98
C LEU A 462 -22.35 -9.13 9.16
N ASP A 463 -22.33 -8.23 10.13
CA ASP A 463 -23.37 -7.22 10.33
C ASP A 463 -23.45 -6.24 9.15
N GLU A 464 -22.30 -5.74 8.66
CA GLU A 464 -22.25 -4.86 7.49
C GLU A 464 -22.74 -5.55 6.21
N ILE A 465 -22.47 -6.84 6.04
CA ILE A 465 -22.99 -7.65 4.93
C ILE A 465 -24.52 -7.79 5.06
N ASN A 466 -25.03 -8.09 6.26
CA ASN A 466 -26.48 -8.16 6.52
C ASN A 466 -27.20 -6.86 6.17
N LYS A 467 -26.60 -5.71 6.48
CA LYS A 467 -27.13 -4.39 6.10
C LYS A 467 -27.19 -4.20 4.58
N SER A 468 -26.19 -4.67 3.84
CA SER A 468 -26.20 -4.61 2.37
C SER A 468 -27.26 -5.52 1.77
N LEU A 469 -27.39 -6.75 2.25
CA LEU A 469 -28.43 -7.69 1.82
C LEU A 469 -29.85 -7.17 2.12
N ALA A 470 -30.06 -6.57 3.28
CA ALA A 470 -31.34 -5.96 3.64
C ALA A 470 -31.70 -4.78 2.72
N ARG A 471 -30.72 -3.92 2.38
CA ARG A 471 -30.90 -2.82 1.41
C ARG A 471 -31.24 -3.32 0.01
N ALA A 472 -30.54 -4.37 -0.45
CA ALA A 472 -30.80 -4.98 -1.75
C ALA A 472 -32.23 -5.56 -1.84
N ASN A 473 -32.73 -6.18 -0.76
CA ASN A 473 -34.10 -6.68 -0.67
C ASN A 473 -35.15 -5.57 -0.68
N ALA A 474 -34.88 -4.47 0.03
CA ALA A 474 -35.79 -3.30 0.08
C ALA A 474 -35.91 -2.60 -1.29
N ALA A 475 -34.82 -2.49 -2.03
CA ALA A 475 -34.77 -1.87 -3.36
C ALA A 475 -35.46 -2.73 -4.45
N GLY A 476 -35.57 -4.05 -4.26
CA GLY A 476 -36.15 -5.02 -5.20
C GLY A 476 -37.69 -5.18 -5.15
N GLY A 477 -38.42 -4.27 -4.55
CA GLY A 477 -39.84 -4.37 -4.18
C GLY A 477 -40.90 -4.51 -5.30
N VAL A 478 -40.54 -4.84 -6.55
CA VAL A 478 -41.50 -4.98 -7.68
C VAL A 478 -41.09 -6.10 -8.65
N GLN A 479 -40.73 -7.30 -8.17
CA GLN A 479 -40.56 -8.48 -9.05
C GLN A 479 -41.10 -9.76 -8.41
N GLY A 480 -41.56 -10.70 -9.26
CA GLY A 480 -42.45 -11.81 -8.99
C GLY A 480 -42.23 -12.68 -7.72
N GLU A 481 -43.30 -13.27 -7.21
CA GLU A 481 -43.37 -13.97 -5.91
C GLU A 481 -42.29 -15.05 -5.67
N GLY A 482 -41.80 -15.76 -6.70
CA GLY A 482 -40.80 -16.83 -6.55
C GLY A 482 -39.37 -16.35 -6.32
N GLU A 483 -38.99 -15.19 -6.86
CA GLU A 483 -37.69 -14.57 -6.64
C GLU A 483 -37.59 -13.80 -5.30
N GLN A 484 -38.71 -13.22 -4.85
CA GLN A 484 -38.79 -12.58 -3.54
C GLN A 484 -38.59 -13.59 -2.39
N GLN A 485 -39.05 -14.83 -2.55
CA GLN A 485 -38.91 -15.86 -1.53
C GLN A 485 -37.47 -16.33 -1.37
N LYS A 486 -36.72 -16.47 -2.48
CA LYS A 486 -35.29 -16.83 -2.44
C LYS A 486 -34.41 -15.72 -1.86
N LYS A 487 -34.80 -14.45 -2.05
CA LYS A 487 -34.08 -13.25 -1.61
C LYS A 487 -34.30 -12.93 -0.12
N SER A 488 -35.50 -13.17 0.37
CA SER A 488 -35.82 -13.15 1.79
C SER A 488 -35.01 -14.19 2.56
N ASP A 489 -34.69 -15.33 1.94
CA ASP A 489 -33.97 -16.42 2.56
C ASP A 489 -32.52 -16.13 2.90
N MET A 490 -31.74 -15.48 2.00
CA MET A 490 -30.30 -15.21 2.24
C MET A 490 -30.09 -14.19 3.36
N ALA A 491 -30.77 -13.04 3.33
CA ALA A 491 -30.66 -12.02 4.37
C ALA A 491 -31.14 -12.56 5.72
N SER A 492 -32.28 -13.29 5.74
CA SER A 492 -32.83 -13.93 6.96
C SER A 492 -31.88 -15.02 7.48
N HIS A 493 -31.25 -15.78 6.57
CA HIS A 493 -30.31 -16.83 6.94
C HIS A 493 -29.10 -16.25 7.69
N TYR A 494 -28.43 -15.23 7.14
CA TYR A 494 -27.23 -14.66 7.78
C TYR A 494 -27.57 -13.81 8.99
N ALA A 495 -28.70 -13.12 9.04
CA ALA A 495 -29.20 -12.46 10.25
C ALA A 495 -29.38 -13.45 11.40
N LYS A 496 -30.04 -14.60 11.14
CA LYS A 496 -30.18 -15.67 12.13
C LYS A 496 -28.84 -16.27 12.53
N LYS A 497 -27.95 -16.54 11.59
CA LYS A 497 -26.56 -17.01 11.89
C LYS A 497 -25.83 -16.05 12.79
N PHE A 498 -25.92 -14.74 12.54
CA PHE A 498 -25.34 -13.72 13.38
C PHE A 498 -25.88 -13.80 14.81
N GLU A 499 -27.21 -13.85 14.98
CA GLU A 499 -27.85 -13.92 16.30
C GLU A 499 -27.43 -15.19 17.07
N ASP A 500 -27.49 -16.37 16.43
CA ASP A 500 -27.11 -17.64 17.02
C ASP A 500 -25.64 -17.66 17.49
N LEU A 501 -24.72 -17.18 16.66
CA LEU A 501 -23.29 -17.11 16.98
C LEU A 501 -22.97 -16.05 18.04
N TYR A 502 -23.67 -14.91 18.00
CA TYR A 502 -23.47 -13.82 18.97
C TYR A 502 -24.01 -14.21 20.37
N GLU A 503 -25.06 -15.00 20.44
CA GLU A 503 -25.55 -15.58 21.71
C GLU A 503 -24.48 -16.52 22.32
N VAL A 504 -23.87 -17.40 21.52
CA VAL A 504 -22.77 -18.26 21.97
C VAL A 504 -21.56 -17.45 22.44
N PHE A 505 -21.18 -16.43 21.68
CA PHE A 505 -20.07 -15.53 22.02
C PHE A 505 -20.31 -14.84 23.38
N ASN A 506 -21.49 -14.26 23.58
CA ASN A 506 -21.85 -13.59 24.84
C ASN A 506 -21.87 -14.53 26.04
N LYS A 507 -22.34 -15.76 25.87
CA LYS A 507 -22.30 -16.77 26.93
C LYS A 507 -20.88 -17.13 27.36
N ARG A 508 -19.95 -17.20 26.41
CA ARG A 508 -18.54 -17.54 26.66
C ARG A 508 -17.75 -16.38 27.24
N VAL A 509 -17.93 -15.17 26.72
CA VAL A 509 -17.19 -13.97 27.14
C VAL A 509 -17.82 -13.31 28.35
N GLY A 510 -19.17 -13.24 28.43
CA GLY A 510 -19.91 -12.64 29.54
C GLY A 510 -19.90 -13.49 30.82
N GLY A 511 -19.73 -14.81 30.71
CA GLY A 511 -19.62 -15.71 31.87
C GLY A 511 -18.29 -15.62 32.63
N GLY A 512 -17.26 -14.99 32.06
CA GLY A 512 -15.95 -14.76 32.70
C GLY A 512 -15.90 -13.60 33.70
N ALA A 513 -16.86 -12.68 33.68
CA ALA A 513 -16.89 -11.53 34.58
C ALA A 513 -17.37 -11.86 36.01
N GLY A 514 -17.79 -13.10 36.27
CA GLY A 514 -18.31 -13.58 37.57
C GLY A 514 -17.39 -14.52 38.34
N ARG A 515 -16.18 -14.81 37.84
CA ARG A 515 -15.18 -15.62 38.57
C ARG A 515 -13.90 -14.81 38.79
N LYS A 516 -13.94 -13.98 39.86
CA LYS A 516 -12.76 -13.52 40.58
C LYS A 516 -12.62 -14.33 41.87
#